data_9c3fc7007000d8d9bee6cba58f2b8dc4
#
_entry.id   9c3fc7007000d8d9bee6cba58f2b8dc4
#
_cell.length_a   1.000
_cell.length_b   1.000
_cell.length_c   1.000
_cell.angle_alpha   90.00
_cell.angle_beta   90.00
_cell.angle_gamma   90.00
#
_symmetry.space_group_name_H-M   'P 1'
#
loop_
_entity.id
_entity.type
_entity.pdbx_description
1 polymer ?
#
loop_
_entity_poly.entity_id
_entity_poly.type
_entity_poly.pdbx_seq_one_letter_code
_entity_poly.pdbx_strand_id
1 'polypeptide(L)'
;GLLKAVDRAFELGAETMQLFCSSPQGWAFKAMSQTEMSEFRKKATSFDIGPIFLHGIYLVNLGTSNQANLRKGIESLGHYMRAASNMGASGVIFHAGSHNNTSYEVVFRQTVNALKEVLADAPKDVWLIIENGAGMRNQIGSTFRELGGLVKATGDSRLKICLDTQHCFAAGYNIAHEETIAEVMTEFDQEIGLENLVAVHANDSKQPLACRVDRHENLGEGYIGLDGFLTIMKHPAFQTIPFLLEVPGFKGGGPDN
;
A
#
# COMPACT_ATOMS: atom_id res chain seq x y z
N GLY A 1 -1.63 -12.83 -17.52
CA GLY A 1 -1.85 -11.49 -18.08
C GLY A 1 -3.00 -10.80 -17.35
N LEU A 2 -3.15 -9.49 -17.51
CA LEU A 2 -4.11 -8.65 -16.75
C LEU A 2 -5.56 -9.14 -16.81
N LEU A 3 -6.04 -9.55 -17.99
CA LEU A 3 -7.41 -10.06 -18.13
C LEU A 3 -7.66 -11.34 -17.31
N LYS A 4 -6.64 -12.20 -17.20
CA LYS A 4 -6.72 -13.40 -16.35
C LYS A 4 -6.74 -13.05 -14.86
N ALA A 5 -6.11 -11.95 -14.45
CA ALA A 5 -6.18 -11.50 -13.06
C ALA A 5 -7.61 -11.10 -12.69
N VAL A 6 -8.34 -10.45 -13.60
CA VAL A 6 -9.76 -10.13 -13.40
C VAL A 6 -10.62 -11.40 -13.33
N ASP A 7 -10.37 -12.39 -14.22
CA ASP A 7 -11.07 -13.69 -14.16
C ASP A 7 -10.85 -14.36 -12.80
N ARG A 8 -9.59 -14.38 -12.34
CA ARG A 8 -9.25 -15.00 -11.06
C ARG A 8 -9.89 -14.28 -9.87
N ALA A 9 -9.89 -12.94 -9.86
CA ALA A 9 -10.57 -12.17 -8.82
C ALA A 9 -12.08 -12.49 -8.79
N PHE A 10 -12.71 -12.56 -9.94
CA PHE A 10 -14.13 -12.93 -10.05
C PHE A 10 -14.40 -14.37 -9.57
N GLU A 11 -13.57 -15.34 -9.98
CA GLU A 11 -13.67 -16.74 -9.52
C GLU A 11 -13.52 -16.89 -8.01
N LEU A 12 -12.70 -16.03 -7.38
CA LEU A 12 -12.51 -15.99 -5.93
C LEU A 12 -13.62 -15.24 -5.19
N GLY A 13 -14.56 -14.59 -5.91
CA GLY A 13 -15.58 -13.76 -5.30
C GLY A 13 -15.04 -12.43 -4.73
N ALA A 14 -13.87 -11.99 -5.22
CA ALA A 14 -13.27 -10.75 -4.74
C ALA A 14 -14.02 -9.53 -5.30
N GLU A 15 -14.30 -8.56 -4.44
CA GLU A 15 -14.93 -7.28 -4.79
C GLU A 15 -13.91 -6.21 -5.19
N THR A 16 -12.67 -6.35 -4.73
CA THR A 16 -11.54 -5.43 -5.00
C THR A 16 -10.30 -6.23 -5.34
N MET A 17 -9.31 -5.61 -5.95
CA MET A 17 -8.05 -6.28 -6.28
C MET A 17 -6.87 -5.33 -6.32
N GLN A 18 -5.68 -5.89 -6.06
CA GLN A 18 -4.40 -5.25 -6.27
C GLN A 18 -3.55 -6.08 -7.23
N LEU A 19 -2.76 -5.40 -8.06
CA LEU A 19 -1.87 -6.09 -8.99
C LEU A 19 -0.60 -5.30 -9.31
N PHE A 20 0.43 -6.02 -9.76
CA PHE A 20 1.60 -5.41 -10.38
C PHE A 20 1.38 -5.32 -11.89
N CYS A 21 1.68 -4.17 -12.49
CA CYS A 21 1.64 -4.03 -13.95
C CYS A 21 3.02 -4.26 -14.62
N SER A 22 4.07 -4.54 -13.84
CA SER A 22 5.37 -5.00 -14.29
C SER A 22 5.99 -5.95 -13.27
N SER A 23 7.17 -6.53 -13.55
CA SER A 23 7.88 -7.36 -12.56
C SER A 23 8.21 -6.53 -11.32
N PRO A 24 7.81 -6.95 -10.11
CA PRO A 24 8.05 -6.19 -8.88
C PRO A 24 9.54 -6.10 -8.49
N GLN A 25 10.39 -6.94 -9.06
CA GLN A 25 11.83 -7.01 -8.78
C GLN A 25 12.70 -6.39 -9.87
N GLY A 26 12.11 -5.68 -10.83
CA GLY A 26 12.84 -5.10 -11.96
C GLY A 26 12.41 -3.67 -12.27
N TRP A 27 13.35 -2.85 -12.77
CA TRP A 27 13.07 -1.48 -13.21
C TRP A 27 12.36 -1.40 -14.56
N ALA A 28 12.36 -2.50 -15.33
CA ALA A 28 11.78 -2.51 -16.66
C ALA A 28 10.25 -2.38 -16.57
N PHE A 29 9.73 -1.29 -17.07
CA PHE A 29 8.30 -1.07 -17.24
C PHE A 29 7.92 -1.40 -18.68
N LYS A 30 7.18 -2.49 -18.89
CA LYS A 30 6.61 -2.78 -20.21
C LYS A 30 5.32 -1.98 -20.38
N ALA A 31 5.36 -0.99 -21.27
CA ALA A 31 4.16 -0.25 -21.60
C ALA A 31 3.07 -1.20 -22.13
N MET A 32 1.89 -1.15 -21.54
CA MET A 32 0.70 -1.83 -22.04
C MET A 32 0.08 -1.01 -23.16
N SER A 33 -0.50 -1.68 -24.14
CA SER A 33 -1.25 -0.99 -25.18
C SER A 33 -2.55 -0.36 -24.60
N GLN A 34 -3.01 0.70 -25.24
CA GLN A 34 -4.30 1.33 -24.87
C GLN A 34 -5.46 0.33 -24.96
N THR A 35 -5.40 -0.59 -25.92
CA THR A 35 -6.39 -1.65 -26.10
C THR A 35 -6.41 -2.58 -24.89
N GLU A 36 -5.25 -3.10 -24.44
CA GLU A 36 -5.17 -3.97 -23.27
C GLU A 36 -5.70 -3.30 -22.00
N MET A 37 -5.35 -2.01 -21.78
CA MET A 37 -5.83 -1.26 -20.63
C MET A 37 -7.35 -1.02 -20.68
N SER A 38 -7.88 -0.69 -21.87
CA SER A 38 -9.32 -0.51 -22.07
C SER A 38 -10.11 -1.79 -21.87
N GLU A 39 -9.61 -2.93 -22.38
CA GLU A 39 -10.21 -4.25 -22.19
C GLU A 39 -10.20 -4.67 -20.71
N PHE A 40 -9.09 -4.43 -20.01
CA PHE A 40 -9.00 -4.66 -18.57
C PHE A 40 -10.08 -3.87 -17.81
N ARG A 41 -10.17 -2.58 -18.05
CA ARG A 41 -11.16 -1.69 -17.40
C ARG A 41 -12.59 -2.16 -17.67
N LYS A 42 -12.93 -2.44 -18.95
CA LYS A 42 -14.26 -2.93 -19.32
C LYS A 42 -14.60 -4.24 -18.62
N LYS A 43 -13.66 -5.17 -18.57
CA LYS A 43 -13.86 -6.47 -17.95
C LYS A 43 -14.05 -6.36 -16.43
N ALA A 44 -13.21 -5.60 -15.74
CA ALA A 44 -13.35 -5.36 -14.31
C ALA A 44 -14.71 -4.72 -13.97
N THR A 45 -15.11 -3.70 -14.75
CA THR A 45 -16.44 -3.08 -14.60
C THR A 45 -17.57 -4.09 -14.84
N SER A 46 -17.46 -4.99 -15.83
CA SER A 46 -18.50 -5.98 -16.13
C SER A 46 -18.68 -7.04 -15.03
N PHE A 47 -17.68 -7.25 -14.20
CA PHE A 47 -17.69 -8.16 -13.05
C PHE A 47 -17.88 -7.45 -11.71
N ASP A 48 -18.13 -6.12 -11.75
CA ASP A 48 -18.29 -5.27 -10.56
C ASP A 48 -17.10 -5.34 -9.58
N ILE A 49 -15.88 -5.45 -10.14
CA ILE A 49 -14.64 -5.49 -9.36
C ILE A 49 -14.06 -4.08 -9.26
N GLY A 50 -14.04 -3.54 -8.06
CA GLY A 50 -13.46 -2.23 -7.74
C GLY A 50 -13.71 -1.80 -6.29
N PRO A 51 -12.90 -0.89 -5.76
CA PRO A 51 -11.77 -0.21 -6.38
C PRO A 51 -10.59 -1.12 -6.71
N ILE A 52 -9.81 -0.76 -7.75
CA ILE A 52 -8.62 -1.49 -8.16
C ILE A 52 -7.38 -0.67 -7.80
N PHE A 53 -6.33 -1.33 -7.31
CA PHE A 53 -5.06 -0.70 -6.99
C PHE A 53 -3.91 -1.34 -7.77
N LEU A 54 -2.91 -0.54 -8.12
CA LEU A 54 -1.62 -1.05 -8.57
C LEU A 54 -0.64 -0.99 -7.41
N HIS A 55 0.24 -1.99 -7.28
CA HIS A 55 1.35 -1.91 -6.34
C HIS A 55 2.64 -1.55 -7.09
N GLY A 56 3.38 -0.56 -6.58
CA GLY A 56 4.68 -0.15 -7.10
C GLY A 56 5.73 -1.25 -6.92
N ILE A 57 6.79 -1.21 -7.74
CA ILE A 57 7.85 -2.21 -7.63
C ILE A 57 8.63 -2.07 -6.31
N TYR A 58 9.11 -3.18 -5.77
CA TYR A 58 9.86 -3.24 -4.49
C TYR A 58 11.22 -2.50 -4.51
N LEU A 59 11.70 -2.14 -5.70
CA LEU A 59 12.96 -1.39 -5.85
C LEU A 59 12.81 0.10 -5.56
N VAL A 60 11.60 0.64 -5.46
CA VAL A 60 11.36 2.04 -5.10
C VAL A 60 11.90 2.29 -3.70
N ASN A 61 12.79 3.27 -3.60
CA ASN A 61 13.29 3.75 -2.31
C ASN A 61 13.57 5.25 -2.42
N LEU A 62 12.64 6.05 -1.92
CA LEU A 62 12.75 7.52 -1.96
C LEU A 62 13.73 8.06 -0.92
N GLY A 63 14.16 7.23 0.03
CA GLY A 63 15.18 7.56 1.04
C GLY A 63 16.61 7.18 0.66
N THR A 64 16.82 6.62 -0.54
CA THR A 64 18.15 6.17 -0.97
C THR A 64 19.11 7.35 -1.19
N SER A 65 20.38 7.19 -0.79
CA SER A 65 21.46 8.13 -1.13
C SER A 65 21.93 8.02 -2.59
N ASN A 66 21.59 6.92 -3.27
CA ASN A 66 21.91 6.72 -4.69
C ASN A 66 20.96 7.49 -5.58
N GLN A 67 21.44 8.61 -6.15
CA GLN A 67 20.62 9.51 -6.96
C GLN A 67 20.07 8.86 -8.23
N ALA A 68 20.79 7.92 -8.83
CA ALA A 68 20.31 7.19 -10.01
C ALA A 68 19.11 6.28 -9.64
N ASN A 69 19.16 5.61 -8.49
CA ASN A 69 18.05 4.80 -8.02
C ASN A 69 16.86 5.66 -7.56
N LEU A 70 17.11 6.81 -6.93
CA LEU A 70 16.06 7.78 -6.58
C LEU A 70 15.30 8.22 -7.85
N ARG A 71 16.04 8.63 -8.90
CA ARG A 71 15.47 9.02 -10.18
C ARG A 71 14.61 7.91 -10.80
N LYS A 72 15.14 6.68 -10.85
CA LYS A 72 14.39 5.52 -11.34
C LYS A 72 13.13 5.25 -10.52
N GLY A 73 13.18 5.44 -9.20
CA GLY A 73 12.01 5.31 -8.32
C GLY A 73 10.91 6.31 -8.67
N ILE A 74 11.26 7.58 -8.84
CA ILE A 74 10.34 8.65 -9.23
C ILE A 74 9.73 8.36 -10.61
N GLU A 75 10.56 8.01 -11.59
CA GLU A 75 10.10 7.67 -12.95
C GLU A 75 9.16 6.44 -12.94
N SER A 76 9.50 5.41 -12.17
CA SER A 76 8.67 4.21 -12.01
C SER A 76 7.30 4.56 -11.44
N LEU A 77 7.24 5.33 -10.34
CA LEU A 77 5.96 5.76 -9.77
C LEU A 77 5.15 6.58 -10.76
N GLY A 78 5.78 7.50 -11.51
CA GLY A 78 5.12 8.26 -12.57
C GLY A 78 4.52 7.35 -13.67
N HIS A 79 5.23 6.29 -14.07
CA HIS A 79 4.71 5.29 -15.01
C HIS A 79 3.51 4.54 -14.45
N TYR A 80 3.59 4.11 -13.18
CA TYR A 80 2.50 3.42 -12.51
C TYR A 80 1.26 4.30 -12.36
N MET A 81 1.42 5.59 -12.02
CA MET A 81 0.31 6.55 -11.92
C MET A 81 -0.42 6.70 -13.27
N ARG A 82 0.32 6.83 -14.36
CA ARG A 82 -0.27 6.89 -15.71
C ARG A 82 -0.97 5.58 -16.10
N ALA A 83 -0.37 4.43 -15.78
CA ALA A 83 -0.98 3.13 -16.02
C ALA A 83 -2.27 2.98 -15.20
N ALA A 84 -2.28 3.36 -13.93
CA ALA A 84 -3.46 3.32 -13.07
C ALA A 84 -4.63 4.13 -13.65
N SER A 85 -4.41 5.38 -14.07
CA SER A 85 -5.43 6.21 -14.72
C SER A 85 -5.99 5.53 -15.98
N ASN A 86 -5.13 5.03 -16.86
CA ASN A 86 -5.55 4.37 -18.09
C ASN A 86 -6.34 3.07 -17.84
N MET A 87 -5.99 2.34 -16.79
CA MET A 87 -6.67 1.09 -16.39
C MET A 87 -7.95 1.34 -15.57
N GLY A 88 -8.20 2.58 -15.14
CA GLY A 88 -9.30 2.91 -14.23
C GLY A 88 -9.06 2.43 -12.80
N ALA A 89 -7.81 2.24 -12.40
CA ALA A 89 -7.44 1.96 -11.03
C ALA A 89 -7.48 3.23 -10.17
N SER A 90 -7.85 3.09 -8.90
CA SER A 90 -8.01 4.21 -7.96
C SER A 90 -6.68 4.79 -7.49
N GLY A 91 -5.62 3.97 -7.46
CA GLY A 91 -4.34 4.44 -6.97
C GLY A 91 -3.18 3.46 -7.15
N VAL A 92 -2.00 3.96 -6.76
CA VAL A 92 -0.74 3.22 -6.72
C VAL A 92 -0.25 3.14 -5.29
N ILE A 93 -0.27 1.95 -4.70
CA ILE A 93 0.26 1.66 -3.36
C ILE A 93 1.76 1.37 -3.49
N PHE A 94 2.58 1.87 -2.59
CA PHE A 94 4.02 1.63 -2.60
C PHE A 94 4.67 1.86 -1.24
N HIS A 95 5.82 1.24 -1.01
CA HIS A 95 6.68 1.53 0.14
C HIS A 95 7.58 2.73 -0.15
N ALA A 96 7.67 3.68 0.78
CA ALA A 96 8.54 4.85 0.63
C ALA A 96 10.05 4.50 0.68
N GLY A 97 10.38 3.30 1.15
CA GLY A 97 11.75 2.80 1.24
C GLY A 97 12.37 2.99 2.63
N SER A 98 13.68 3.15 2.68
CA SER A 98 14.45 3.23 3.94
C SER A 98 15.59 4.23 3.83
N HIS A 99 15.99 4.80 4.97
CA HIS A 99 17.01 5.85 4.99
C HIS A 99 18.41 5.35 5.38
N ASN A 100 18.65 4.09 5.41
CA ASN A 100 19.98 3.48 5.66
C ASN A 100 20.97 4.46 6.33
N ASN A 101 21.87 4.66 6.80
CA ASN A 101 22.85 5.53 7.46
C ASN A 101 22.72 7.05 7.26
N THR A 102 21.61 7.56 6.73
CA THR A 102 21.36 9.01 6.56
C THR A 102 20.40 9.51 7.66
N SER A 103 20.54 10.76 8.10
CA SER A 103 19.60 11.32 9.09
C SER A 103 18.19 11.41 8.53
N TYR A 104 17.21 11.21 9.41
CA TYR A 104 15.79 11.24 9.02
C TYR A 104 15.41 12.59 8.39
N GLU A 105 15.90 13.72 8.91
CA GLU A 105 15.57 15.06 8.39
C GLU A 105 16.00 15.26 6.94
N VAL A 106 17.16 14.73 6.57
CA VAL A 106 17.65 14.80 5.18
C VAL A 106 16.79 13.94 4.27
N VAL A 107 16.49 12.72 4.71
CA VAL A 107 15.68 11.76 3.96
C VAL A 107 14.23 12.24 3.87
N PHE A 108 13.68 12.81 4.92
CA PHE A 108 12.33 13.38 4.92
C PHE A 108 12.17 14.43 3.83
N ARG A 109 13.09 15.42 3.75
CA ARG A 109 13.04 16.44 2.70
C ARG A 109 13.17 15.85 1.30
N GLN A 110 14.07 14.87 1.13
CA GLN A 110 14.25 14.18 -0.16
C GLN A 110 12.97 13.44 -0.56
N THR A 111 12.36 12.70 0.37
CA THR A 111 11.12 11.96 0.13
C THR A 111 9.98 12.90 -0.24
N VAL A 112 9.79 13.99 0.51
CA VAL A 112 8.77 15.01 0.19
C VAL A 112 8.96 15.60 -1.20
N ASN A 113 10.20 15.94 -1.58
CA ASN A 113 10.47 16.47 -2.92
C ASN A 113 10.19 15.45 -4.02
N ALA A 114 10.54 14.18 -3.80
CA ALA A 114 10.26 13.09 -4.73
C ALA A 114 8.73 12.87 -4.89
N LEU A 115 7.98 12.87 -3.79
CA LEU A 115 6.51 12.77 -3.81
C LEU A 115 5.87 13.93 -4.60
N LYS A 116 6.32 15.16 -4.36
CA LYS A 116 5.86 16.35 -5.10
C LYS A 116 6.16 16.23 -6.59
N GLU A 117 7.34 15.74 -6.95
CA GLU A 117 7.73 15.55 -8.34
C GLU A 117 6.85 14.51 -9.04
N VAL A 118 6.62 13.35 -8.41
CA VAL A 118 5.71 12.32 -8.94
C VAL A 118 4.31 12.88 -9.15
N LEU A 119 3.77 13.61 -8.17
CA LEU A 119 2.41 14.14 -8.20
C LEU A 119 2.24 15.31 -9.16
N ALA A 120 3.30 16.08 -9.45
CA ALA A 120 3.24 17.20 -10.39
C ALA A 120 2.83 16.77 -11.81
N ASP A 121 3.37 15.63 -12.28
CA ASP A 121 3.14 15.08 -13.60
C ASP A 121 2.09 13.96 -13.64
N ALA A 122 1.55 13.58 -12.47
CA ALA A 122 0.58 12.50 -12.36
C ALA A 122 -0.83 12.92 -12.82
N PRO A 123 -1.63 11.98 -13.38
CA PRO A 123 -3.06 12.18 -13.62
C PRO A 123 -3.78 12.62 -12.35
N LYS A 124 -4.84 13.43 -12.51
CA LYS A 124 -5.58 14.02 -11.37
C LYS A 124 -6.61 13.07 -10.74
N ASP A 125 -6.94 12.00 -11.42
CA ASP A 125 -7.94 10.99 -11.06
C ASP A 125 -7.38 9.78 -10.32
N VAL A 126 -6.07 9.80 -9.93
CA VAL A 126 -5.39 8.67 -9.31
C VAL A 126 -4.67 9.10 -8.04
N TRP A 127 -4.75 8.28 -7.01
CA TRP A 127 -4.01 8.47 -5.76
C TRP A 127 -2.61 7.87 -5.81
N LEU A 128 -1.66 8.57 -5.21
CA LEU A 128 -0.37 8.01 -4.82
C LEU A 128 -0.48 7.61 -3.35
N ILE A 129 -0.29 6.34 -3.02
CA ILE A 129 -0.68 5.78 -1.74
C ILE A 129 0.56 5.20 -1.05
N ILE A 130 0.99 5.81 0.07
CA ILE A 130 2.09 5.26 0.87
C ILE A 130 1.54 4.17 1.77
N GLU A 131 2.19 3.01 1.74
CA GLU A 131 1.96 1.95 2.69
C GLU A 131 2.85 2.13 3.93
N ASN A 132 2.29 1.94 5.14
CA ASN A 132 3.08 1.97 6.36
C ASN A 132 4.11 0.83 6.39
N GLY A 133 5.25 1.09 7.00
CA GLY A 133 6.30 0.09 7.16
C GLY A 133 6.26 -0.64 8.50
N ALA A 134 6.79 -1.86 8.53
CA ALA A 134 6.91 -2.70 9.72
C ALA A 134 7.95 -2.20 10.76
N GLY A 135 8.67 -1.12 10.48
CA GLY A 135 9.73 -0.59 11.33
C GLY A 135 11.08 -1.28 11.18
N MET A 136 11.24 -2.06 10.12
CA MET A 136 12.47 -2.78 9.81
C MET A 136 13.52 -1.83 9.21
N ARG A 137 14.78 -1.91 9.69
CA ARG A 137 15.95 -1.23 9.07
C ARG A 137 15.74 0.25 8.69
N ASN A 138 15.17 1.05 9.59
CA ASN A 138 14.92 2.46 9.33
C ASN A 138 14.02 2.70 8.11
N GLN A 139 12.98 1.90 7.95
CA GLN A 139 11.92 2.14 6.98
C GLN A 139 11.28 3.51 7.20
N ILE A 140 11.00 4.21 6.12
CA ILE A 140 10.27 5.48 6.13
C ILE A 140 8.78 5.17 6.23
N GLY A 141 8.07 5.87 7.12
CA GLY A 141 6.64 5.68 7.30
C GLY A 141 6.28 4.50 8.21
N SER A 142 7.16 4.15 9.15
CA SER A 142 6.89 3.12 10.16
C SER A 142 6.04 3.62 11.32
N THR A 143 5.89 4.93 11.47
CA THR A 143 5.03 5.55 12.47
C THR A 143 4.00 6.47 11.82
N PHE A 144 2.84 6.64 12.46
CA PHE A 144 1.79 7.53 11.97
C PHE A 144 2.27 8.99 11.92
N ARG A 145 3.12 9.40 12.87
CA ARG A 145 3.76 10.71 12.86
C ARG A 145 4.63 10.93 11.61
N GLU A 146 5.41 9.93 11.19
CA GLU A 146 6.20 10.01 9.96
C GLU A 146 5.31 10.12 8.72
N LEU A 147 4.29 9.27 8.61
CA LEU A 147 3.33 9.29 7.50
C LEU A 147 2.58 10.63 7.44
N GLY A 148 2.05 11.09 8.56
CA GLY A 148 1.36 12.36 8.65
C GLY A 148 2.26 13.57 8.32
N GLY A 149 3.52 13.50 8.73
CA GLY A 149 4.54 14.48 8.33
C GLY A 149 4.73 14.54 6.82
N LEU A 150 4.82 13.38 6.15
CA LEU A 150 4.93 13.29 4.68
C LEU A 150 3.68 13.85 3.98
N VAL A 151 2.49 13.48 4.44
CA VAL A 151 1.21 13.97 3.89
C VAL A 151 1.13 15.50 4.02
N LYS A 152 1.34 16.04 5.21
CA LYS A 152 1.30 17.48 5.48
C LYS A 152 2.34 18.27 4.68
N ALA A 153 3.59 17.79 4.63
CA ALA A 153 4.66 18.47 3.91
C ALA A 153 4.56 18.38 2.38
N THR A 154 3.97 17.30 1.87
CA THR A 154 3.68 17.15 0.43
C THR A 154 2.57 18.10 0.01
N GLY A 155 1.49 18.20 0.80
CA GLY A 155 0.41 19.17 0.60
C GLY A 155 -0.45 18.92 -0.64
N ASP A 156 -0.48 17.67 -1.15
CA ASP A 156 -1.32 17.26 -2.30
C ASP A 156 -2.37 16.26 -1.81
N SER A 157 -3.65 16.55 -2.02
CA SER A 157 -4.78 15.73 -1.57
C SER A 157 -4.83 14.34 -2.21
N ARG A 158 -4.04 14.09 -3.26
CA ARG A 158 -3.91 12.78 -3.91
C ARG A 158 -2.89 11.88 -3.21
N LEU A 159 -2.09 12.39 -2.26
CA LEU A 159 -1.26 11.55 -1.42
C LEU A 159 -2.11 10.93 -0.33
N LYS A 160 -2.21 9.62 -0.32
CA LYS A 160 -3.05 8.82 0.56
C LYS A 160 -2.24 7.74 1.28
N ILE A 161 -2.91 7.01 2.18
CA ILE A 161 -2.28 5.97 2.99
C ILE A 161 -3.02 4.64 2.78
N CYS A 162 -2.26 3.58 2.64
CA CYS A 162 -2.66 2.19 2.82
C CYS A 162 -2.16 1.73 4.19
N LEU A 163 -3.03 1.16 5.01
CA LEU A 163 -2.64 0.58 6.29
C LEU A 163 -2.48 -0.93 6.13
N ASP A 164 -1.24 -1.42 6.17
CA ASP A 164 -0.97 -2.84 6.31
C ASP A 164 -1.06 -3.25 7.79
N THR A 165 -1.93 -4.23 8.08
CA THR A 165 -2.21 -4.68 9.44
C THR A 165 -1.02 -5.39 10.07
N GLN A 166 -0.28 -6.20 9.31
CA GLN A 166 0.93 -6.87 9.77
C GLN A 166 2.03 -5.86 10.09
N HIS A 167 2.26 -4.88 9.18
CA HIS A 167 3.26 -3.84 9.39
C HIS A 167 2.92 -2.95 10.59
N CYS A 168 1.65 -2.58 10.73
CA CYS A 168 1.14 -1.81 11.85
C CYS A 168 1.42 -2.54 13.19
N PHE A 169 1.08 -3.82 13.26
CA PHE A 169 1.31 -4.68 14.42
C PHE A 169 2.82 -4.86 14.70
N ALA A 170 3.62 -5.12 13.66
CA ALA A 170 5.07 -5.26 13.80
C ALA A 170 5.75 -3.96 14.25
N ALA A 171 5.25 -2.80 13.83
CA ALA A 171 5.75 -1.49 14.26
C ALA A 171 5.40 -1.16 15.72
N GLY A 172 4.45 -1.90 16.33
CA GLY A 172 4.09 -1.76 17.74
C GLY A 172 2.69 -1.21 18.01
N TYR A 173 1.91 -0.98 16.96
CA TYR A 173 0.52 -0.56 17.07
C TYR A 173 -0.38 -1.77 17.27
N ASN A 174 -0.92 -1.94 18.48
CA ASN A 174 -1.76 -3.10 18.80
C ASN A 174 -3.20 -2.91 18.32
N ILE A 175 -3.47 -3.31 17.08
CA ILE A 175 -4.78 -3.26 16.44
C ILE A 175 -5.61 -4.53 16.67
N ALA A 176 -5.07 -5.53 17.38
CA ALA A 176 -5.70 -6.83 17.58
C ALA A 176 -6.74 -6.84 18.70
N HIS A 177 -6.79 -5.83 19.54
CA HIS A 177 -7.66 -5.80 20.73
C HIS A 177 -8.56 -4.57 20.74
N GLU A 178 -9.79 -4.74 21.19
CA GLU A 178 -10.81 -3.70 21.24
C GLU A 178 -10.40 -2.52 22.13
N GLU A 179 -9.67 -2.79 23.21
CA GLU A 179 -9.21 -1.75 24.14
C GLU A 179 -8.11 -0.85 23.52
N THR A 180 -7.32 -1.38 22.59
CA THR A 180 -6.16 -0.67 22.02
C THR A 180 -6.41 -0.11 20.64
N ILE A 181 -7.25 -0.72 19.82
CA ILE A 181 -7.50 -0.26 18.45
C ILE A 181 -8.09 1.17 18.40
N ALA A 182 -8.94 1.52 19.38
CA ALA A 182 -9.53 2.85 19.46
C ALA A 182 -8.46 3.94 19.70
N GLU A 183 -7.46 3.67 20.54
CA GLU A 183 -6.33 4.56 20.78
C GLU A 183 -5.44 4.67 19.54
N VAL A 184 -5.13 3.53 18.91
CA VAL A 184 -4.33 3.46 17.68
C VAL A 184 -4.99 4.27 16.55
N MET A 185 -6.29 4.11 16.34
CA MET A 185 -6.99 4.83 15.28
C MET A 185 -7.22 6.32 15.64
N THR A 186 -7.27 6.66 16.92
CA THR A 186 -7.24 8.07 17.36
C THR A 186 -5.89 8.71 17.02
N GLU A 187 -4.76 8.03 17.28
CA GLU A 187 -3.43 8.52 16.89
C GLU A 187 -3.33 8.65 15.36
N PHE A 188 -3.83 7.67 14.61
CA PHE A 188 -3.88 7.72 13.15
C PHE A 188 -4.62 8.98 12.67
N ASP A 189 -5.80 9.25 13.23
CA ASP A 189 -6.60 10.41 12.86
C ASP A 189 -5.90 11.74 13.19
N GLN A 190 -5.29 11.85 14.36
CA GLN A 190 -4.56 13.05 14.78
C GLN A 190 -3.32 13.34 13.92
N GLU A 191 -2.58 12.31 13.57
CA GLU A 191 -1.32 12.46 12.83
C GLU A 191 -1.54 12.57 11.33
N ILE A 192 -2.45 11.77 10.76
CA ILE A 192 -2.63 11.57 9.32
C ILE A 192 -3.98 12.12 8.82
N GLY A 193 -5.06 11.89 9.58
CA GLY A 193 -6.45 12.11 9.19
C GLY A 193 -7.07 10.85 8.57
N LEU A 194 -8.24 10.42 9.08
CA LEU A 194 -8.94 9.22 8.58
C LEU A 194 -9.34 9.35 7.11
N GLU A 195 -9.55 10.56 6.59
CA GLU A 195 -9.86 10.84 5.18
C GLU A 195 -8.70 10.49 4.23
N ASN A 196 -7.52 10.23 4.77
CA ASN A 196 -6.36 9.81 4.01
C ASN A 196 -6.18 8.29 3.96
N LEU A 197 -6.91 7.51 4.77
CA LEU A 197 -6.94 6.05 4.70
C LEU A 197 -7.83 5.60 3.54
N VAL A 198 -7.26 4.96 2.52
CA VAL A 198 -8.00 4.57 1.30
C VAL A 198 -7.92 3.09 0.97
N ALA A 199 -7.06 2.34 1.63
CA ALA A 199 -6.92 0.89 1.48
C ALA A 199 -6.36 0.27 2.75
N VAL A 200 -6.65 -1.00 2.96
CA VAL A 200 -6.05 -1.83 4.00
C VAL A 200 -5.42 -3.05 3.34
N HIS A 201 -4.14 -3.32 3.61
CA HIS A 201 -3.57 -4.63 3.40
C HIS A 201 -3.89 -5.50 4.62
N ALA A 202 -4.78 -6.46 4.42
CA ALA A 202 -5.23 -7.34 5.49
C ALA A 202 -4.32 -8.57 5.57
N ASN A 203 -3.28 -8.48 6.37
CA ASN A 203 -2.27 -9.50 6.55
C ASN A 203 -2.11 -9.84 8.02
N ASP A 204 -2.14 -11.13 8.38
CA ASP A 204 -1.81 -11.56 9.75
C ASP A 204 -0.30 -11.60 9.94
N SER A 205 0.17 -11.66 11.17
CA SER A 205 1.57 -11.59 11.51
C SER A 205 2.14 -12.92 11.99
N LYS A 206 3.19 -13.40 11.33
CA LYS A 206 3.99 -14.56 11.82
C LYS A 206 4.77 -14.24 13.10
N GLN A 207 4.87 -12.99 13.48
CA GLN A 207 5.73 -12.53 14.56
C GLN A 207 4.91 -11.75 15.59
N PRO A 208 5.35 -11.71 16.86
CA PRO A 208 4.63 -10.99 17.92
C PRO A 208 4.67 -9.47 17.70
N LEU A 209 3.80 -8.77 18.45
CA LEU A 209 3.71 -7.32 18.47
C LEU A 209 5.09 -6.67 18.68
N ALA A 210 5.34 -5.56 17.97
CA ALA A 210 6.56 -4.77 18.06
C ALA A 210 7.87 -5.50 17.64
N CYS A 211 7.75 -6.59 16.89
CA CYS A 211 8.90 -7.39 16.43
C CYS A 211 9.76 -6.66 15.38
N ARG A 212 9.19 -5.67 14.67
CA ARG A 212 9.83 -4.95 13.56
C ARG A 212 10.33 -5.88 12.45
N VAL A 213 9.53 -6.91 12.14
CA VAL A 213 9.82 -7.89 11.09
C VAL A 213 8.60 -8.01 10.19
N ASP A 214 8.81 -7.80 8.90
CA ASP A 214 7.80 -7.97 7.87
C ASP A 214 7.70 -9.47 7.50
N ARG A 215 6.66 -10.14 8.01
CA ARG A 215 6.35 -11.54 7.73
C ARG A 215 4.85 -11.77 7.86
N HIS A 216 4.20 -11.87 6.70
CA HIS A 216 2.77 -12.12 6.59
C HIS A 216 2.41 -13.57 6.89
N GLU A 217 1.24 -13.77 7.49
CA GLU A 217 0.58 -15.05 7.69
C GLU A 217 -0.84 -14.99 7.13
N ASN A 218 -1.46 -16.15 6.92
CA ASN A 218 -2.87 -16.24 6.58
C ASN A 218 -3.74 -15.70 7.73
N LEU A 219 -4.88 -15.12 7.39
CA LEU A 219 -5.78 -14.53 8.37
C LEU A 219 -6.21 -15.56 9.41
N GLY A 220 -6.04 -15.23 10.67
CA GLY A 220 -6.38 -16.08 11.80
C GLY A 220 -5.33 -17.11 12.20
N GLU A 221 -4.23 -17.25 11.44
CA GLU A 221 -3.15 -18.20 11.72
C GLU A 221 -1.93 -17.54 12.38
N GLY A 222 -1.93 -16.21 12.52
CA GLY A 222 -0.85 -15.43 13.11
C GLY A 222 -1.16 -14.85 14.48
N TYR A 223 -0.35 -13.88 14.88
CA TYR A 223 -0.43 -13.23 16.19
C TYR A 223 -1.52 -12.16 16.30
N ILE A 224 -2.03 -11.63 15.18
CA ILE A 224 -3.25 -10.79 15.18
C ILE A 224 -4.45 -11.68 15.43
N GLY A 225 -4.53 -12.81 14.73
CA GLY A 225 -5.52 -13.84 14.90
C GLY A 225 -6.93 -13.44 14.41
N LEU A 226 -7.82 -14.41 14.36
CA LEU A 226 -9.17 -14.20 13.86
C LEU A 226 -9.94 -13.15 14.67
N ASP A 227 -9.85 -13.18 16.00
CA ASP A 227 -10.53 -12.21 16.87
C ASP A 227 -10.00 -10.79 16.66
N GLY A 228 -8.68 -10.64 16.39
CA GLY A 228 -8.08 -9.36 16.02
C GLY A 228 -8.65 -8.82 14.71
N PHE A 229 -8.80 -9.66 13.68
CA PHE A 229 -9.43 -9.24 12.43
C PHE A 229 -10.90 -8.90 12.60
N LEU A 230 -11.65 -9.62 13.43
CA LEU A 230 -13.03 -9.25 13.76
C LEU A 230 -13.10 -7.88 14.45
N THR A 231 -12.15 -7.58 15.32
CA THR A 231 -12.02 -6.27 15.97
C THR A 231 -11.73 -5.17 14.95
N ILE A 232 -10.76 -5.38 14.06
CA ILE A 232 -10.42 -4.43 13.00
C ILE A 232 -11.64 -4.16 12.10
N MET A 233 -12.28 -5.21 11.61
CA MET A 233 -13.42 -5.08 10.69
C MET A 233 -14.64 -4.42 11.35
N LYS A 234 -14.83 -4.52 12.65
CA LYS A 234 -15.92 -3.83 13.37
C LYS A 234 -15.64 -2.37 13.65
N HIS A 235 -14.37 -1.95 13.64
CA HIS A 235 -14.03 -0.56 13.99
C HIS A 235 -14.52 0.42 12.91
N PRO A 236 -15.16 1.56 13.29
CA PRO A 236 -15.79 2.50 12.34
C PRO A 236 -14.86 3.02 11.23
N ALA A 237 -13.57 3.20 11.53
CA ALA A 237 -12.58 3.71 10.57
C ALA A 237 -12.39 2.80 9.35
N PHE A 238 -12.79 1.53 9.41
CA PHE A 238 -12.55 0.54 8.36
C PHE A 238 -13.82 0.14 7.57
N GLN A 239 -15.00 0.59 7.98
CA GLN A 239 -16.29 0.13 7.44
C GLN A 239 -16.47 0.35 5.94
N THR A 240 -15.82 1.35 5.37
CA THR A 240 -15.93 1.70 3.94
C THR A 240 -14.61 1.57 3.18
N ILE A 241 -13.58 1.03 3.84
CA ILE A 241 -12.26 0.91 3.25
C ILE A 241 -12.09 -0.48 2.63
N PRO A 242 -11.59 -0.61 1.38
CA PRO A 242 -11.33 -1.91 0.77
C PRO A 242 -10.18 -2.64 1.47
N PHE A 243 -10.35 -3.95 1.65
CA PHE A 243 -9.36 -4.86 2.23
C PHE A 243 -8.73 -5.70 1.13
N LEU A 244 -7.41 -5.70 1.05
CA LEU A 244 -6.59 -6.40 0.07
C LEU A 244 -5.73 -7.43 0.79
N LEU A 245 -5.64 -8.64 0.26
CA LEU A 245 -4.88 -9.75 0.87
C LEU A 245 -3.53 -9.93 0.17
N GLU A 246 -2.45 -9.94 0.96
CA GLU A 246 -1.09 -10.30 0.51
C GLU A 246 -0.55 -11.51 1.28
N VAL A 247 -1.46 -12.36 1.71
CA VAL A 247 -1.17 -13.57 2.50
C VAL A 247 -0.51 -14.66 1.65
N PRO A 248 0.28 -15.59 2.25
CA PRO A 248 0.97 -16.63 1.52
C PRO A 248 0.03 -17.66 0.86
N GLY A 249 -1.19 -17.82 1.35
CA GLY A 249 -2.09 -18.88 0.96
C GLY A 249 -1.67 -20.26 1.50
N PHE A 250 -2.57 -21.23 1.48
CA PHE A 250 -2.32 -22.57 2.05
C PHE A 250 -1.26 -23.36 1.30
N LYS A 251 -1.02 -23.04 0.03
CA LYS A 251 -0.01 -23.70 -0.82
C LYS A 251 1.17 -22.79 -1.17
N GLY A 252 1.26 -21.61 -0.53
CA GLY A 252 2.30 -20.62 -0.82
C GLY A 252 2.18 -19.95 -2.19
N GLY A 253 0.99 -20.00 -2.79
CA GLY A 253 0.69 -19.43 -4.11
C GLY A 253 -0.04 -18.08 -4.07
N GLY A 254 -0.17 -17.48 -2.89
CA GLY A 254 -0.98 -16.30 -2.63
C GLY A 254 -2.36 -16.66 -2.09
N PRO A 255 -3.25 -15.68 -1.95
CA PRO A 255 -4.58 -15.88 -1.36
C PRO A 255 -5.36 -17.01 -2.05
N ASP A 256 -5.91 -17.92 -1.23
CA ASP A 256 -6.76 -19.04 -1.64
C ASP A 256 -8.18 -18.85 -1.06
N ASN A 257 -9.13 -19.64 -1.59
CA ASN A 257 -10.48 -19.73 -1.04
C ASN A 257 -10.51 -20.63 0.21
#